data_b205c8f6de98cb01632ebd5414fb3aed
#
_entry.id   b205c8f6de98cb01632ebd5414fb3aed
#
_cell.length_a   1.000
_cell.length_b   1.000
_cell.length_c   1.000
_cell.angle_alpha   90.00
_cell.angle_beta   90.00
_cell.angle_gamma   90.00
#
_symmetry.space_group_name_H-M   'P 1'
#
loop_
_entity.id
_entity.type
_entity.pdbx_description
1 polymer ?
#
loop_
_entity_poly.entity_id
_entity_poly.type
_entity_poly.pdbx_seq_one_letter_code
_entity_poly.pdbx_strand_id
1 'polypeptide(L)'
;MAAAELVDTAEIPGNGGELQLFKCDEEYSISIKGSGVLMNTWAHQSEDALAELACRKISGRARPRVLIGGLGMGFTLAAALRHLGEDAEVVVAELVPGVVAWNKGVLGQYAEHPLQDKRTTILEGDVAKRIRSQKQNYDAILLDVDNGPNGLTRKKNDWLYSTDGLTEAYNSLRPEGILAVWSAATSRNFMERLRKVGFKVKQTRVPEQDNKGDLHAIWIAERGL
;
A
#
# COMPACT_ATOMS: atom_id res chain seq x y z
N MET A 1 -23.44 -12.46 18.31
CA MET A 1 -22.54 -11.57 17.54
C MET A 1 -23.32 -10.32 17.25
N ALA A 2 -22.78 -9.13 17.55
CA ALA A 2 -23.40 -7.87 17.16
C ALA A 2 -23.51 -7.81 15.62
N ALA A 3 -24.55 -7.17 15.14
CA ALA A 3 -24.69 -6.92 13.69
C ALA A 3 -23.70 -5.80 13.30
N ALA A 4 -23.02 -5.95 12.17
CA ALA A 4 -22.19 -4.89 11.65
C ALA A 4 -23.05 -3.68 11.26
N GLU A 5 -22.69 -2.51 11.75
CA GLU A 5 -23.33 -1.23 11.48
C GLU A 5 -22.60 -0.50 10.36
N LEU A 6 -23.33 0.00 9.36
CA LEU A 6 -22.78 0.88 8.34
C LEU A 6 -22.55 2.26 8.96
N VAL A 7 -21.27 2.67 9.05
CA VAL A 7 -20.86 3.95 9.65
C VAL A 7 -20.82 5.06 8.61
N ASP A 8 -20.26 4.76 7.42
CA ASP A 8 -20.07 5.76 6.37
C ASP A 8 -19.86 5.10 5.00
N THR A 9 -19.96 5.90 3.94
CA THR A 9 -19.71 5.46 2.56
C THR A 9 -18.82 6.47 1.83
N ALA A 10 -18.04 5.99 0.87
CA ALA A 10 -17.19 6.83 0.03
C ALA A 10 -17.19 6.37 -1.42
N GLU A 11 -17.42 7.31 -2.35
CA GLU A 11 -17.35 7.01 -3.77
C GLU A 11 -15.89 6.81 -4.22
N ILE A 12 -15.64 5.75 -4.97
CA ILE A 12 -14.35 5.52 -5.61
C ILE A 12 -14.29 6.32 -6.91
N PRO A 13 -13.36 7.30 -7.07
CA PRO A 13 -13.27 8.13 -8.26
C PRO A 13 -13.20 7.35 -9.59
N GLY A 14 -13.87 7.88 -10.63
CA GLY A 14 -13.84 7.30 -11.97
C GLY A 14 -14.70 6.06 -12.16
N ASN A 15 -15.91 6.07 -11.59
CA ASN A 15 -16.91 5.00 -11.63
C ASN A 15 -16.40 3.67 -11.02
N GLY A 16 -15.57 3.77 -9.98
CA GLY A 16 -15.00 2.61 -9.31
C GLY A 16 -15.94 1.92 -8.31
N GLY A 17 -17.16 2.42 -8.14
CA GLY A 17 -18.12 1.94 -7.15
C GLY A 17 -18.06 2.73 -5.84
N GLU A 18 -18.49 2.10 -4.75
CA GLU A 18 -18.63 2.70 -3.43
C GLU A 18 -17.92 1.84 -2.39
N LEU A 19 -17.10 2.45 -1.56
CA LEU A 19 -16.58 1.84 -0.34
C LEU A 19 -17.57 2.05 0.79
N GLN A 20 -17.66 1.06 1.67
CA GLN A 20 -18.53 1.07 2.85
C GLN A 20 -17.68 0.78 4.08
N LEU A 21 -17.75 1.67 5.08
CA LEU A 21 -17.12 1.50 6.38
C LEU A 21 -18.13 0.91 7.34
N PHE A 22 -17.84 -0.27 7.87
CA PHE A 22 -18.66 -0.93 8.88
C PHE A 22 -17.95 -0.96 10.23
N LYS A 23 -18.73 -0.90 11.31
CA LYS A 23 -18.31 -1.15 12.70
C LYS A 23 -19.02 -2.37 13.25
N CYS A 24 -18.28 -3.25 13.93
CA CYS A 24 -18.81 -4.36 14.71
C CYS A 24 -18.05 -4.40 16.05
N ASP A 25 -18.77 -4.14 17.14
CA ASP A 25 -18.17 -3.91 18.46
C ASP A 25 -17.09 -2.79 18.39
N GLU A 26 -15.84 -3.07 18.73
CA GLU A 26 -14.74 -2.10 18.63
C GLU A 26 -13.92 -2.23 17.34
N GLU A 27 -14.35 -3.05 16.40
CA GLU A 27 -13.62 -3.34 15.16
C GLU A 27 -14.28 -2.66 13.96
N TYR A 28 -13.43 -2.29 12.98
CA TYR A 28 -13.89 -1.73 11.70
C TYR A 28 -13.48 -2.59 10.53
N SER A 29 -14.29 -2.55 9.48
CA SER A 29 -13.96 -3.14 8.18
C SER A 29 -14.35 -2.22 7.04
N ILE A 30 -13.58 -2.24 5.95
CA ILE A 30 -13.90 -1.57 4.69
C ILE A 30 -14.26 -2.64 3.66
N SER A 31 -15.41 -2.46 3.01
CA SER A 31 -15.90 -3.33 1.94
C SER A 31 -16.19 -2.54 0.68
N ILE A 32 -16.15 -3.18 -0.48
CA ILE A 32 -16.78 -2.64 -1.69
C ILE A 32 -18.24 -3.05 -1.69
N LYS A 33 -19.13 -2.10 -1.96
CA LYS A 33 -20.57 -2.35 -2.06
C LYS A 33 -20.87 -3.48 -3.05
N GLY A 34 -21.56 -4.50 -2.56
CA GLY A 34 -21.87 -5.71 -3.35
C GLY A 34 -20.73 -6.71 -3.51
N SER A 35 -19.60 -6.49 -2.84
CA SER A 35 -18.44 -7.40 -2.76
C SER A 35 -18.10 -7.70 -1.30
N GLY A 36 -17.08 -8.50 -1.06
CA GLY A 36 -16.62 -8.83 0.29
C GLY A 36 -15.83 -7.74 0.98
N VAL A 37 -15.38 -8.04 2.21
CA VAL A 37 -14.44 -7.20 2.98
C VAL A 37 -13.11 -7.12 2.25
N LEU A 38 -12.57 -5.90 2.13
CA LEU A 38 -11.26 -5.63 1.56
C LEU A 38 -10.18 -5.63 2.63
N MET A 39 -10.46 -5.02 3.77
CA MET A 39 -9.53 -4.84 4.88
C MET A 39 -10.28 -4.62 6.20
N ASN A 40 -9.61 -4.81 7.32
CA ASN A 40 -10.16 -4.73 8.65
C ASN A 40 -9.11 -4.26 9.66
N THR A 41 -9.52 -3.95 10.90
CA THR A 41 -8.63 -3.44 11.95
C THR A 41 -7.87 -4.51 12.73
N TRP A 42 -8.14 -5.79 12.51
CA TRP A 42 -7.52 -6.89 13.28
C TRP A 42 -6.54 -7.75 12.50
N ALA A 43 -6.56 -7.72 11.19
CA ALA A 43 -5.67 -8.51 10.33
C ALA A 43 -4.85 -7.57 9.43
N HIS A 44 -3.62 -7.23 9.85
CA HIS A 44 -2.75 -6.27 9.17
C HIS A 44 -1.27 -6.68 9.15
N GLN A 45 -0.96 -7.94 9.55
CA GLN A 45 0.42 -8.40 9.62
C GLN A 45 1.14 -8.36 8.27
N SER A 46 0.42 -8.56 7.17
CA SER A 46 0.99 -8.51 5.82
C SER A 46 1.35 -7.09 5.38
N GLU A 47 0.57 -6.09 5.80
CA GLU A 47 0.81 -4.66 5.58
C GLU A 47 2.02 -4.19 6.40
N ASP A 48 2.12 -4.60 7.66
CA ASP A 48 3.29 -4.36 8.50
C ASP A 48 4.55 -4.96 7.86
N ALA A 49 4.48 -6.20 7.39
CA ALA A 49 5.61 -6.86 6.74
C ALA A 49 6.02 -6.22 5.42
N LEU A 50 5.07 -5.70 4.62
CA LEU A 50 5.36 -4.95 3.40
C LEU A 50 6.28 -3.77 3.69
N ALA A 51 5.90 -2.96 4.68
CA ALA A 51 6.66 -1.78 5.08
C ALA A 51 8.00 -2.16 5.73
N GLU A 52 8.02 -3.12 6.65
CA GLU A 52 9.24 -3.57 7.31
C GLU A 52 10.29 -4.07 6.31
N LEU A 53 9.90 -4.98 5.40
CA LEU A 53 10.81 -5.56 4.41
C LEU A 53 11.42 -4.52 3.47
N ALA A 54 10.65 -3.47 3.11
CA ALA A 54 11.12 -2.39 2.25
C ALA A 54 11.98 -1.38 3.02
N CYS A 55 11.46 -0.85 4.13
CA CYS A 55 12.08 0.26 4.86
C CYS A 55 13.40 -0.14 5.54
N ARG A 56 13.52 -1.38 6.01
CA ARG A 56 14.82 -1.88 6.55
C ARG A 56 15.94 -1.84 5.52
N LYS A 57 15.66 -1.99 4.22
CA LYS A 57 16.69 -1.93 3.18
C LYS A 57 17.22 -0.52 2.91
N ILE A 58 16.46 0.49 3.28
CA ILE A 58 16.79 1.90 3.07
C ILE A 58 17.05 2.67 4.36
N SER A 59 16.98 2.02 5.53
CA SER A 59 17.11 2.66 6.84
C SER A 59 18.46 3.35 7.09
N GLY A 60 19.51 2.96 6.36
CA GLY A 60 20.83 3.62 6.42
C GLY A 60 20.98 4.86 5.54
N ARG A 61 19.96 5.23 4.75
CA ARG A 61 20.00 6.40 3.88
C ARG A 61 19.69 7.68 4.67
N ALA A 62 20.39 8.75 4.37
CA ALA A 62 20.06 10.07 4.89
C ALA A 62 18.83 10.63 4.17
N ARG A 63 17.86 11.13 4.93
CA ARG A 63 16.58 11.67 4.45
C ARG A 63 15.90 10.77 3.41
N PRO A 64 15.61 9.50 3.77
CA PRO A 64 15.00 8.58 2.83
C PRO A 64 13.60 9.07 2.46
N ARG A 65 13.28 8.96 1.18
CA ARG A 65 11.99 9.38 0.62
C ARG A 65 11.19 8.18 0.18
N VAL A 66 10.02 7.98 0.78
CA VAL A 66 9.15 6.83 0.54
C VAL A 66 7.83 7.28 -0.08
N LEU A 67 7.38 6.57 -1.11
CA LEU A 67 6.02 6.69 -1.66
C LEU A 67 5.22 5.45 -1.28
N ILE A 68 4.06 5.65 -0.67
CA ILE A 68 3.09 4.60 -0.40
C ILE A 68 1.88 4.84 -1.30
N GLY A 69 1.51 3.86 -2.11
CA GLY A 69 0.27 3.85 -2.88
C GLY A 69 -0.79 3.07 -2.11
N GLY A 70 -1.89 3.74 -1.79
CA GLY A 70 -2.95 3.26 -0.91
C GLY A 70 -2.71 3.62 0.56
N LEU A 71 -3.74 4.10 1.24
CA LEU A 71 -3.73 4.37 2.68
C LEU A 71 -4.41 3.23 3.45
N GLY A 72 -5.54 2.74 2.94
CA GLY A 72 -6.34 1.71 3.59
C GLY A 72 -6.69 2.06 5.03
N MET A 73 -6.34 1.19 5.97
CA MET A 73 -6.49 1.42 7.41
C MET A 73 -5.29 2.15 8.04
N GLY A 74 -4.25 2.51 7.25
CA GLY A 74 -3.07 3.22 7.73
C GLY A 74 -1.93 2.33 8.25
N PHE A 75 -2.07 1.02 8.25
CA PHE A 75 -1.08 0.09 8.85
C PHE A 75 0.26 0.09 8.11
N THR A 76 0.26 0.06 6.78
CA THR A 76 1.49 0.16 5.96
C THR A 76 2.24 1.46 6.25
N LEU A 77 1.53 2.58 6.38
CA LEU A 77 2.12 3.87 6.75
C LEU A 77 2.70 3.84 8.16
N ALA A 78 1.93 3.39 9.15
CA ALA A 78 2.39 3.28 10.53
C ALA A 78 3.64 2.41 10.66
N ALA A 79 3.64 1.25 9.99
CA ALA A 79 4.81 0.36 9.96
C ALA A 79 6.02 1.02 9.29
N ALA A 80 5.85 1.72 8.16
CA ALA A 80 6.93 2.45 7.51
C ALA A 80 7.56 3.49 8.46
N LEU A 81 6.74 4.27 9.15
CA LEU A 81 7.20 5.29 10.11
C LEU A 81 7.98 4.70 11.28
N ARG A 82 7.63 3.50 11.75
CA ARG A 82 8.39 2.77 12.80
C ARG A 82 9.80 2.35 12.36
N HIS A 83 10.00 2.11 11.06
CA HIS A 83 11.28 1.62 10.51
C HIS A 83 12.15 2.71 9.89
N LEU A 84 11.66 3.95 9.82
CA LEU A 84 12.35 5.10 9.23
C LEU A 84 12.82 6.10 10.29
N GLY A 85 13.95 6.76 10.04
CA GLY A 85 14.47 7.82 10.89
C GLY A 85 13.58 9.08 10.90
N GLU A 86 13.87 10.01 11.81
CA GLU A 86 13.12 11.26 11.96
C GLU A 86 13.24 12.23 10.79
N ASP A 87 14.28 12.06 9.97
CA ASP A 87 14.58 12.85 8.78
C ASP A 87 13.94 12.32 7.50
N ALA A 88 13.17 11.23 7.61
CA ALA A 88 12.47 10.62 6.46
C ALA A 88 11.31 11.50 5.95
N GLU A 89 11.01 11.38 4.67
CA GLU A 89 9.79 11.91 4.04
C GLU A 89 8.93 10.75 3.55
N VAL A 90 7.70 10.64 4.03
CA VAL A 90 6.73 9.62 3.62
C VAL A 90 5.54 10.27 2.93
N VAL A 91 5.40 10.00 1.64
CA VAL A 91 4.27 10.50 0.83
C VAL A 91 3.31 9.36 0.62
N VAL A 92 2.05 9.56 1.00
CA VAL A 92 0.95 8.58 0.76
C VAL A 92 0.05 9.12 -0.32
N ALA A 93 -0.15 8.35 -1.38
CA ALA A 93 -1.12 8.65 -2.43
C ALA A 93 -2.38 7.79 -2.24
N GLU A 94 -3.47 8.43 -1.82
CA GLU A 94 -4.76 7.76 -1.61
C GLU A 94 -5.79 8.29 -2.62
N LEU A 95 -6.44 7.37 -3.32
CA LEU A 95 -7.37 7.71 -4.39
C LEU A 95 -8.72 8.18 -3.87
N VAL A 96 -9.18 7.63 -2.75
CA VAL A 96 -10.52 7.83 -2.19
C VAL A 96 -10.47 8.82 -1.03
N PRO A 97 -10.96 10.07 -1.19
CA PRO A 97 -10.90 11.09 -0.13
C PRO A 97 -11.59 10.65 1.18
N GLY A 98 -12.65 9.83 1.08
CA GLY A 98 -13.33 9.27 2.26
C GLY A 98 -12.41 8.40 3.12
N VAL A 99 -11.52 7.62 2.51
CA VAL A 99 -10.53 6.81 3.25
C VAL A 99 -9.59 7.71 4.05
N VAL A 100 -9.18 8.85 3.47
CA VAL A 100 -8.37 9.85 4.18
C VAL A 100 -9.16 10.45 5.35
N ALA A 101 -10.43 10.78 5.14
CA ALA A 101 -11.30 11.31 6.20
C ALA A 101 -11.49 10.31 7.35
N TRP A 102 -11.71 9.03 7.04
CA TRP A 102 -11.84 7.96 8.03
C TRP A 102 -10.57 7.80 8.88
N ASN A 103 -9.38 7.88 8.25
CA ASN A 103 -8.09 7.80 8.94
C ASN A 103 -7.78 9.06 9.79
N LYS A 104 -8.29 10.23 9.40
CA LYS A 104 -8.24 11.44 10.24
C LYS A 104 -9.22 11.35 11.42
N GLY A 105 -10.24 10.53 11.31
CA GLY A 105 -11.29 10.31 12.30
C GLY A 105 -11.16 8.96 13.01
N VAL A 106 -12.19 8.13 12.86
CA VAL A 106 -12.41 6.91 13.65
C VAL A 106 -11.38 5.80 13.45
N LEU A 107 -10.73 5.73 12.28
CA LEU A 107 -9.73 4.70 12.00
C LEU A 107 -8.34 5.04 12.53
N GLY A 108 -8.01 6.33 12.67
CA GLY A 108 -6.64 6.75 13.00
C GLY A 108 -6.05 6.11 14.26
N GLN A 109 -6.87 5.88 15.28
CA GLN A 109 -6.43 5.28 16.55
C GLN A 109 -5.90 3.83 16.38
N TYR A 110 -6.37 3.07 15.39
CA TYR A 110 -5.95 1.67 15.18
C TYR A 110 -4.54 1.55 14.63
N ALA A 111 -4.06 2.58 13.95
CA ALA A 111 -2.71 2.68 13.41
C ALA A 111 -1.88 3.78 14.11
N GLU A 112 -2.23 4.17 15.37
CA GLU A 112 -1.51 5.19 16.14
C GLU A 112 -1.45 6.56 15.47
N HIS A 113 -2.51 6.96 14.76
CA HIS A 113 -2.66 8.25 14.08
C HIS A 113 -1.51 8.62 13.11
N PRO A 114 -1.13 7.77 12.15
CA PRO A 114 0.07 7.96 11.34
C PRO A 114 -0.01 9.19 10.42
N LEU A 115 -1.21 9.72 10.15
CA LEU A 115 -1.40 10.96 9.40
C LEU A 115 -1.01 12.22 10.18
N GLN A 116 -0.86 12.13 11.52
CA GLN A 116 -0.40 13.24 12.37
C GLN A 116 1.13 13.30 12.48
N ASP A 117 1.86 12.29 12.00
CA ASP A 117 3.32 12.29 12.00
C ASP A 117 3.87 13.36 11.05
N LYS A 118 4.81 14.17 11.54
CA LYS A 118 5.44 15.29 10.80
C LYS A 118 6.12 14.87 9.50
N ARG A 119 6.50 13.58 9.38
CA ARG A 119 7.13 12.99 8.19
C ARG A 119 6.13 12.64 7.10
N THR A 120 4.84 12.60 7.42
CA THR A 120 3.77 12.16 6.53
C THR A 120 3.21 13.31 5.70
N THR A 121 3.11 13.09 4.40
CA THR A 121 2.37 13.96 3.47
C THR A 121 1.32 13.14 2.75
N ILE A 122 0.03 13.53 2.87
CA ILE A 122 -1.07 12.93 2.14
C ILE A 122 -1.27 13.63 0.79
N LEU A 123 -1.43 12.85 -0.28
CA LEU A 123 -1.82 13.30 -1.61
C LEU A 123 -3.09 12.54 -2.02
N GLU A 124 -4.20 13.25 -2.07
CA GLU A 124 -5.44 12.69 -2.60
C GLU A 124 -5.34 12.56 -4.13
N GLY A 125 -5.25 11.32 -4.61
CA GLY A 125 -5.14 11.02 -6.03
C GLY A 125 -4.47 9.69 -6.36
N ASP A 126 -4.32 9.46 -7.65
CA ASP A 126 -3.80 8.22 -8.22
C ASP A 126 -2.27 8.16 -8.09
N VAL A 127 -1.76 7.12 -7.41
CA VAL A 127 -0.33 6.84 -7.26
C VAL A 127 0.39 6.70 -8.60
N ALA A 128 -0.30 6.17 -9.63
CA ALA A 128 0.25 6.05 -10.98
C ALA A 128 0.67 7.40 -11.57
N LYS A 129 -0.13 8.46 -11.34
CA LYS A 129 0.22 9.83 -11.76
C LYS A 129 1.47 10.31 -11.03
N ARG A 130 1.59 9.99 -9.75
CA ARG A 130 2.73 10.38 -8.94
C ARG A 130 4.01 9.70 -9.41
N ILE A 131 3.98 8.40 -9.69
CA ILE A 131 5.11 7.64 -10.22
C ILE A 131 5.56 8.22 -11.57
N ARG A 132 4.64 8.48 -12.51
CA ARG A 132 4.97 9.04 -13.83
C ARG A 132 5.63 10.42 -13.77
N SER A 133 5.25 11.24 -12.80
CA SER A 133 5.72 12.63 -12.69
C SER A 133 7.10 12.77 -12.06
N GLN A 134 7.70 11.68 -11.56
CA GLN A 134 8.94 11.73 -10.79
C GLN A 134 10.01 10.84 -11.42
N LYS A 135 11.26 11.29 -11.35
CA LYS A 135 12.42 10.50 -11.78
C LYS A 135 13.47 10.53 -10.66
N GLN A 136 14.02 9.37 -10.32
CA GLN A 136 15.04 9.18 -9.27
C GLN A 136 14.73 9.97 -7.98
N ASN A 137 13.49 9.87 -7.52
CA ASN A 137 12.98 10.70 -6.43
C ASN A 137 12.74 9.91 -5.15
N TYR A 138 12.50 8.61 -5.24
CA TYR A 138 12.15 7.76 -4.11
C TYR A 138 13.21 6.71 -3.81
N ASP A 139 13.46 6.49 -2.52
CA ASP A 139 14.28 5.40 -2.01
C ASP A 139 13.46 4.10 -1.91
N ALA A 140 12.16 4.22 -1.63
CA ALA A 140 11.24 3.11 -1.72
C ALA A 140 9.88 3.54 -2.28
N ILE A 141 9.22 2.63 -3.00
CA ILE A 141 7.82 2.72 -3.43
C ILE A 141 7.14 1.46 -2.92
N LEU A 142 6.11 1.63 -2.08
CA LEU A 142 5.29 0.56 -1.54
C LEU A 142 3.92 0.63 -2.22
N LEU A 143 3.53 -0.44 -2.91
CA LEU A 143 2.21 -0.53 -3.54
C LEU A 143 1.34 -1.47 -2.73
N ASP A 144 0.43 -0.86 -2.00
CA ASP A 144 -0.60 -1.49 -1.19
C ASP A 144 -1.99 -1.08 -1.71
N VAL A 145 -2.18 -1.33 -3.01
CA VAL A 145 -3.39 -0.94 -3.75
C VAL A 145 -4.08 -2.17 -4.30
N ASP A 146 -5.39 -2.26 -4.12
CA ASP A 146 -6.23 -3.39 -4.54
C ASP A 146 -5.67 -4.75 -4.04
N ASN A 147 -6.09 -5.83 -4.69
CA ASN A 147 -5.62 -7.20 -4.40
C ASN A 147 -4.32 -7.56 -5.14
N GLY A 148 -3.53 -6.57 -5.59
CA GLY A 148 -2.25 -6.75 -6.27
C GLY A 148 -2.37 -7.05 -7.77
N PRO A 149 -1.31 -7.62 -8.40
CA PRO A 149 -1.21 -7.75 -9.86
C PRO A 149 -2.27 -8.62 -10.55
N ASN A 150 -3.01 -9.42 -9.80
CA ASN A 150 -4.11 -10.25 -10.26
C ASN A 150 -5.46 -9.78 -9.67
N GLY A 151 -5.50 -8.59 -9.09
CA GLY A 151 -6.68 -8.03 -8.43
C GLY A 151 -7.84 -7.83 -9.38
N LEU A 152 -9.04 -8.17 -8.89
CA LEU A 152 -10.28 -8.12 -9.68
C LEU A 152 -10.95 -6.73 -9.68
N THR A 153 -10.43 -5.80 -8.87
CA THR A 153 -11.18 -4.60 -8.49
C THR A 153 -11.09 -3.44 -9.47
N ARG A 154 -10.01 -3.30 -10.25
CA ARG A 154 -9.91 -2.18 -11.21
C ARG A 154 -8.99 -2.48 -12.40
N LYS A 155 -9.55 -2.49 -13.62
CA LYS A 155 -8.77 -2.48 -14.88
C LYS A 155 -7.79 -1.28 -15.00
N LYS A 156 -8.04 -0.18 -14.26
CA LYS A 156 -7.15 1.00 -14.27
C LYS A 156 -5.85 0.79 -13.50
N ASN A 157 -5.82 -0.10 -12.49
CA ASN A 157 -4.60 -0.44 -11.77
C ASN A 157 -3.73 -1.46 -12.51
N ASP A 158 -4.26 -2.11 -13.56
CA ASP A 158 -3.48 -3.00 -14.43
C ASP A 158 -2.22 -2.32 -14.97
N TRP A 159 -2.28 -0.98 -15.18
CA TRP A 159 -1.12 -0.24 -15.64
C TRP A 159 0.04 -0.26 -14.63
N LEU A 160 -0.22 -0.13 -13.32
CA LEU A 160 0.83 -0.17 -12.28
C LEU A 160 1.67 -1.45 -12.34
N TYR A 161 1.03 -2.55 -12.70
CA TYR A 161 1.61 -3.88 -12.76
C TYR A 161 2.03 -4.31 -14.18
N SER A 162 1.78 -3.45 -15.18
CA SER A 162 2.25 -3.65 -16.56
C SER A 162 3.75 -3.41 -16.67
N THR A 163 4.36 -3.86 -17.77
CA THR A 163 5.78 -3.56 -18.05
C THR A 163 6.05 -2.06 -18.06
N ASP A 164 5.13 -1.25 -18.63
CA ASP A 164 5.28 0.21 -18.71
C ASP A 164 5.20 0.86 -17.32
N GLY A 165 4.21 0.47 -16.49
CA GLY A 165 4.08 0.96 -15.13
C GLY A 165 5.28 0.60 -14.25
N LEU A 166 5.76 -0.64 -14.36
CA LEU A 166 6.95 -1.10 -13.65
C LEU A 166 8.22 -0.39 -14.12
N THR A 167 8.31 -0.05 -15.42
CA THR A 167 9.42 0.75 -15.97
C THR A 167 9.39 2.17 -15.40
N GLU A 168 8.21 2.79 -15.30
CA GLU A 168 8.08 4.11 -14.67
C GLU A 168 8.40 4.06 -13.16
N ALA A 169 7.99 3.00 -12.45
CA ALA A 169 8.38 2.79 -11.06
C ALA A 169 9.90 2.63 -10.91
N TYR A 170 10.54 1.85 -11.80
CA TYR A 170 12.00 1.70 -11.84
C TYR A 170 12.70 3.06 -12.04
N ASN A 171 12.22 3.86 -13.01
CA ASN A 171 12.79 5.18 -13.30
C ASN A 171 12.54 6.20 -12.17
N SER A 172 11.47 6.04 -11.41
CA SER A 172 11.10 6.91 -10.28
C SER A 172 11.92 6.63 -9.02
N LEU A 173 12.45 5.41 -8.88
CA LEU A 173 13.34 5.03 -7.80
C LEU A 173 14.75 5.61 -8.01
N ARG A 174 15.43 5.92 -6.92
CA ARG A 174 16.88 6.18 -6.90
C ARG A 174 17.66 4.87 -7.14
N PRO A 175 18.96 4.93 -7.50
CA PRO A 175 19.80 3.73 -7.52
C PRO A 175 19.70 2.93 -6.21
N GLU A 176 19.64 1.60 -6.31
CA GLU A 176 19.41 0.68 -5.19
C GLU A 176 18.08 0.90 -4.44
N GLY A 177 17.14 1.63 -5.04
CA GLY A 177 15.82 1.86 -4.48
C GLY A 177 14.94 0.60 -4.55
N ILE A 178 13.92 0.56 -3.71
CA ILE A 178 13.07 -0.62 -3.49
C ILE A 178 11.66 -0.36 -4.01
N LEU A 179 11.17 -1.25 -4.89
CA LEU A 179 9.74 -1.39 -5.14
C LEU A 179 9.24 -2.58 -4.32
N ALA A 180 8.31 -2.33 -3.41
CA ALA A 180 7.61 -3.37 -2.65
C ALA A 180 6.15 -3.44 -3.11
N VAL A 181 5.65 -4.64 -3.35
CA VAL A 181 4.27 -4.84 -3.83
C VAL A 181 3.59 -5.91 -3.01
N TRP A 182 2.46 -5.56 -2.42
CA TRP A 182 1.57 -6.48 -1.74
C TRP A 182 0.58 -7.12 -2.72
N SER A 183 0.18 -8.36 -2.46
CA SER A 183 -0.85 -9.05 -3.22
C SER A 183 -1.49 -10.19 -2.43
N ALA A 184 -2.80 -10.37 -2.60
CA ALA A 184 -3.55 -11.50 -2.07
C ALA A 184 -3.06 -12.86 -2.61
N ALA A 185 -2.40 -12.90 -3.78
CA ALA A 185 -1.96 -14.14 -4.40
C ALA A 185 -0.59 -14.02 -5.07
N THR A 186 0.09 -15.16 -5.24
CA THR A 186 1.36 -15.22 -5.98
C THR A 186 1.14 -15.14 -7.50
N SER A 187 2.09 -14.54 -8.22
CA SER A 187 2.07 -14.46 -9.69
C SER A 187 3.47 -14.65 -10.27
N ARG A 188 3.67 -15.78 -10.97
CA ARG A 188 4.93 -16.03 -11.70
C ARG A 188 5.12 -14.99 -12.81
N ASN A 189 4.07 -14.70 -13.57
CA ASN A 189 4.11 -13.73 -14.66
C ASN A 189 4.48 -12.32 -14.18
N PHE A 190 4.04 -11.93 -12.97
CA PHE A 190 4.41 -10.64 -12.39
C PHE A 190 5.89 -10.60 -12.00
N MET A 191 6.40 -11.66 -11.38
CA MET A 191 7.82 -11.77 -11.06
C MET A 191 8.70 -11.70 -12.31
N GLU A 192 8.30 -12.36 -13.42
CA GLU A 192 9.01 -12.30 -14.69
C GLU A 192 8.99 -10.89 -15.29
N ARG A 193 7.86 -10.17 -15.21
CA ARG A 193 7.79 -8.76 -15.63
C ARG A 193 8.73 -7.86 -14.86
N LEU A 194 8.79 -7.99 -13.53
CA LEU A 194 9.73 -7.24 -12.69
C LEU A 194 11.19 -7.48 -13.12
N ARG A 195 11.56 -8.75 -13.35
CA ARG A 195 12.91 -9.11 -13.82
C ARG A 195 13.22 -8.56 -15.21
N LYS A 196 12.24 -8.60 -16.12
CA LYS A 196 12.37 -8.05 -17.48
C LYS A 196 12.62 -6.55 -17.49
N VAL A 197 12.06 -5.81 -16.55
CA VAL A 197 12.32 -4.37 -16.35
C VAL A 197 13.72 -4.09 -15.80
N GLY A 198 14.35 -5.07 -15.15
CA GLY A 198 15.72 -4.93 -14.61
C GLY A 198 15.82 -5.01 -13.10
N PHE A 199 14.72 -5.29 -12.39
CA PHE A 199 14.76 -5.47 -10.95
C PHE A 199 15.40 -6.80 -10.53
N LYS A 200 16.13 -6.79 -9.40
CA LYS A 200 16.44 -7.99 -8.62
C LYS A 200 15.24 -8.27 -7.71
N VAL A 201 14.60 -9.43 -7.86
CA VAL A 201 13.32 -9.72 -7.22
C VAL A 201 13.41 -10.87 -6.24
N LYS A 202 12.90 -10.63 -5.02
CA LYS A 202 12.62 -11.65 -4.00
C LYS A 202 11.14 -11.62 -3.69
N GLN A 203 10.53 -12.80 -3.58
CA GLN A 203 9.16 -12.98 -3.11
C GLN A 203 9.16 -13.62 -1.72
N THR A 204 8.33 -13.10 -0.84
CA THR A 204 8.06 -13.67 0.49
C THR A 204 6.56 -13.92 0.62
N ARG A 205 6.16 -14.94 1.38
CA ARG A 205 4.77 -15.17 1.77
C ARG A 205 4.62 -14.81 3.23
N VAL A 206 3.58 -14.08 3.56
CA VAL A 206 3.29 -13.63 4.92
C VAL A 206 1.83 -13.97 5.24
N PRO A 207 1.53 -14.55 6.40
CA PRO A 207 0.15 -14.78 6.80
C PRO A 207 -0.55 -13.43 7.06
N GLU A 208 -1.85 -13.43 6.86
CA GLU A 208 -2.70 -12.26 7.14
C GLU A 208 -2.71 -11.90 8.63
N GLN A 209 -2.68 -12.90 9.50
CA GLN A 209 -2.68 -12.77 10.95
C GLN A 209 -1.79 -13.87 11.57
N ASP A 210 -1.25 -13.67 12.77
CA ASP A 210 -0.32 -14.55 13.51
C ASP A 210 -0.46 -16.04 13.20
N ASN A 211 0.24 -16.51 12.16
CA ASN A 211 0.23 -17.89 11.65
C ASN A 211 -1.16 -18.45 11.28
N LYS A 212 -2.12 -17.60 11.02
CA LYS A 212 -3.49 -17.93 10.62
C LYS A 212 -3.94 -17.07 9.43
N GLY A 213 -4.99 -17.51 8.75
CA GLY A 213 -5.54 -16.83 7.59
C GLY A 213 -4.82 -17.18 6.29
N ASP A 214 -5.12 -16.42 5.25
CA ASP A 214 -4.53 -16.60 3.92
C ASP A 214 -3.08 -16.12 3.87
N LEU A 215 -2.29 -16.71 2.98
CA LEU A 215 -0.91 -16.33 2.75
C LEU A 215 -0.84 -15.30 1.64
N HIS A 216 -0.48 -14.07 1.99
CA HIS A 216 -0.27 -12.98 1.06
C HIS A 216 1.15 -13.00 0.48
N ALA A 217 1.30 -12.51 -0.73
CA ALA A 217 2.59 -12.41 -1.39
C ALA A 217 3.13 -10.98 -1.30
N ILE A 218 4.40 -10.84 -0.93
CA ILE A 218 5.14 -9.59 -0.98
C ILE A 218 6.31 -9.77 -1.94
N TRP A 219 6.38 -8.93 -2.98
CA TRP A 219 7.56 -8.83 -3.84
C TRP A 219 8.41 -7.64 -3.42
N ILE A 220 9.68 -7.91 -3.16
CA ILE A 220 10.71 -6.89 -2.95
C ILE A 220 11.58 -6.88 -4.19
N ALA A 221 11.48 -5.81 -4.95
CA ALA A 221 12.15 -5.61 -6.22
C ALA A 221 13.16 -4.45 -6.08
N GLU A 222 14.45 -4.75 -6.18
CA GLU A 222 15.55 -3.82 -5.99
C GLU A 222 16.04 -3.31 -7.34
N ARG A 223 16.08 -1.98 -7.50
CA ARG A 223 16.71 -1.33 -8.64
C ARG A 223 18.23 -1.48 -8.56
N GLY A 224 18.88 -1.80 -9.68
CA GLY A 224 20.36 -1.76 -9.78
C GLY A 224 20.94 -0.34 -9.61
N LEU A 225 22.27 -0.27 -9.61
CA LEU A 225 23.03 0.99 -9.60
C LEU A 225 22.73 1.87 -10.81
#